data_a3e85d5e260df704a6e18c731b83d960
#
_entry.id   a3e85d5e260df704a6e18c731b83d960
#
_cell.length_a   1.000
_cell.length_b   1.000
_cell.length_c   1.000
_cell.angle_alpha   90.00
_cell.angle_beta   90.00
_cell.angle_gamma   90.00
#
_symmetry.space_group_name_H-M   'P 1'
#
loop_
_entity.id
_entity.type
_entity.pdbx_description
1 polymer ?
#
loop_
_entity_poly.entity_id
_entity_poly.type
_entity_poly.pdbx_seq_one_letter_code
_entity_poly.pdbx_strand_id
1 'polypeptide(L)'
;MVEIAITLSRRYPHIMKHTLMCLTFALSLNLNAEEKGFVSIFNGKDLSGWTQKGGKAQYTVKDGEIVGTAVPSTPNSFLCTQKIYGDFILEYEYKCDNRLNSGVQIRSNAYDDEVTKKLDNGKIKKFPAGRVHGYQVEIDPNKPSRMWSAGIYDEGRRGWLYPGQRGGDGPAFTKAGQKIYKPDKWNNVRVECRGDSIKTWLNGVARADFKDGLTAKGFIGLQVHGIGGKKDLVGAQVQWRNLRLKELK
;
A
#
# COMPACT_ATOMS: atom_id res chain seq x y z
N MET A 1 45.90 85.33 1.31
CA MET A 1 45.26 84.79 2.52
C MET A 1 44.67 83.46 2.15
N VAL A 2 45.37 82.41 2.53
CA VAL A 2 44.92 81.06 2.30
C VAL A 2 45.07 80.30 3.63
N GLU A 3 43.97 79.92 4.23
CA GLU A 3 43.93 79.18 5.47
C GLU A 3 44.20 77.69 5.15
N ILE A 4 45.14 77.08 5.86
CA ILE A 4 45.50 75.71 5.80
C ILE A 4 44.77 75.01 6.94
N ALA A 5 43.77 74.20 6.63
CA ALA A 5 43.10 73.34 7.59
C ALA A 5 43.83 71.99 7.71
N ILE A 6 44.35 71.68 8.90
CA ILE A 6 45.00 70.44 9.25
C ILE A 6 43.92 69.43 9.69
N THR A 7 43.73 68.38 8.92
CA THR A 7 42.81 67.26 9.29
C THR A 7 43.60 66.18 9.96
N LEU A 8 43.35 65.97 11.26
CA LEU A 8 43.87 64.81 12.03
C LEU A 8 43.10 63.51 11.72
N SER A 9 43.78 62.56 11.08
CA SER A 9 43.27 61.24 10.86
C SER A 9 43.36 60.38 12.14
N ARG A 10 42.24 60.07 12.76
CA ARG A 10 42.17 59.04 13.81
C ARG A 10 41.98 57.70 13.19
N ARG A 11 42.97 56.82 13.29
CA ARG A 11 42.88 55.37 12.98
C ARG A 11 42.10 54.70 14.09
N TYR A 12 40.99 54.06 13.74
CA TYR A 12 40.30 53.07 14.57
C TYR A 12 40.75 51.66 14.18
N PRO A 13 41.05 50.78 15.14
CA PRO A 13 41.37 49.39 14.82
C PRO A 13 40.08 48.62 14.49
N HIS A 14 40.09 47.89 13.36
CA HIS A 14 39.03 46.97 13.00
C HIS A 14 39.01 45.79 13.97
N ILE A 15 38.00 45.72 14.83
CA ILE A 15 37.65 44.52 15.58
C ILE A 15 36.83 43.62 14.65
N MET A 16 37.47 42.59 14.14
CA MET A 16 36.81 41.52 13.38
C MET A 16 35.92 40.69 14.33
N LYS A 17 34.61 40.96 14.30
CA LYS A 17 33.63 40.13 14.98
C LYS A 17 33.43 38.83 14.14
N HIS A 18 34.04 37.73 14.56
CA HIS A 18 33.71 36.43 14.08
C HIS A 18 32.31 36.07 14.59
N THR A 19 31.31 36.22 13.71
CA THR A 19 29.96 35.70 13.97
C THR A 19 30.01 34.19 13.74
N LEU A 20 30.09 33.45 14.83
CA LEU A 20 29.97 32.00 14.83
C LEU A 20 28.52 31.65 14.51
N MET A 21 28.25 31.31 13.25
CA MET A 21 26.95 30.86 12.78
C MET A 21 26.78 29.38 13.20
N CYS A 22 26.20 29.16 14.39
CA CYS A 22 25.74 27.84 14.80
C CYS A 22 24.62 27.38 13.88
N LEU A 23 24.96 26.55 12.90
CA LEU A 23 23.99 25.79 12.12
C LEU A 23 23.40 24.72 13.05
N THR A 24 22.29 25.05 13.73
CA THR A 24 21.47 24.03 14.40
C THR A 24 20.75 23.23 13.33
N PHE A 25 21.30 22.07 12.99
CA PHE A 25 20.63 21.04 12.21
C PHE A 25 19.47 20.53 13.08
N ALA A 26 18.28 21.11 12.91
CA ALA A 26 17.06 20.59 13.50
C ALA A 26 16.75 19.24 12.80
N LEU A 27 17.27 18.16 13.37
CA LEU A 27 16.86 16.81 13.04
C LEU A 27 15.40 16.69 13.49
N SER A 28 14.47 16.96 12.58
CA SER A 28 13.05 16.69 12.78
C SER A 28 12.87 15.19 12.87
N LEU A 29 13.06 14.66 14.07
CA LEU A 29 12.54 13.34 14.45
C LEU A 29 11.03 13.44 14.32
N ASN A 30 10.49 12.98 13.17
CA ASN A 30 9.10 12.60 13.06
C ASN A 30 8.89 11.40 13.99
N LEU A 31 8.78 11.67 15.27
CA LEU A 31 8.16 10.78 16.25
C LEU A 31 6.66 10.71 15.88
N ASN A 32 6.34 9.94 14.83
CA ASN A 32 5.03 9.33 14.78
C ASN A 32 4.94 8.51 16.07
N ALA A 33 4.23 9.02 17.07
CA ALA A 33 3.88 8.24 18.25
C ALA A 33 3.30 6.93 17.72
N GLU A 34 3.98 5.80 17.93
CA GLU A 34 3.47 4.50 17.51
C GLU A 34 2.09 4.36 18.13
N GLU A 35 1.06 4.36 17.29
CA GLU A 35 -0.30 4.16 17.77
C GLU A 35 -0.32 2.81 18.50
N LYS A 36 -0.57 2.84 19.79
CA LYS A 36 -0.40 1.71 20.71
C LYS A 36 -1.11 0.46 20.17
N GLY A 37 -0.36 -0.64 20.10
CA GLY A 37 -0.88 -1.95 19.71
C GLY A 37 -0.65 -2.36 18.25
N PHE A 38 -0.02 -1.52 17.41
CA PHE A 38 0.48 -1.97 16.11
C PHE A 38 1.77 -2.78 16.26
N VAL A 39 1.87 -3.84 15.45
CA VAL A 39 3.09 -4.63 15.29
C VAL A 39 3.45 -4.70 13.80
N SER A 40 4.72 -4.66 13.48
CA SER A 40 5.18 -4.90 12.12
C SER A 40 4.91 -6.37 11.74
N ILE A 41 4.33 -6.58 10.55
CA ILE A 41 4.14 -7.92 9.97
C ILE A 41 5.20 -8.25 8.91
N PHE A 42 6.17 -7.37 8.72
CA PHE A 42 7.35 -7.55 7.89
C PHE A 42 8.59 -7.09 8.68
N ASN A 43 9.63 -7.91 8.71
CA ASN A 43 10.82 -7.67 9.53
C ASN A 43 11.83 -6.68 8.90
N GLY A 44 11.59 -6.23 7.66
CA GLY A 44 12.47 -5.32 6.91
C GLY A 44 13.75 -5.96 6.35
N LYS A 45 13.97 -7.27 6.53
CA LYS A 45 15.23 -7.95 6.20
C LYS A 45 15.07 -9.07 5.19
N ASP A 46 14.05 -9.91 5.37
CA ASP A 46 13.79 -11.09 4.55
C ASP A 46 12.29 -11.42 4.52
N LEU A 47 11.92 -12.45 3.76
CA LEU A 47 10.53 -12.89 3.62
C LEU A 47 10.12 -13.96 4.64
N SER A 48 10.82 -14.08 5.77
CA SER A 48 10.43 -14.98 6.87
C SER A 48 9.01 -14.62 7.36
N GLY A 49 8.17 -15.64 7.55
CA GLY A 49 6.75 -15.46 7.90
C GLY A 49 5.82 -15.24 6.70
N TRP A 50 6.36 -15.26 5.47
CA TRP A 50 5.60 -15.15 4.23
C TRP A 50 5.79 -16.37 3.35
N THR A 51 4.79 -16.70 2.53
CA THR A 51 4.82 -17.81 1.56
C THR A 51 4.17 -17.37 0.27
N GLN A 52 4.84 -17.60 -0.86
CA GLN A 52 4.28 -17.29 -2.17
C GLN A 52 3.24 -18.34 -2.57
N LYS A 53 2.10 -17.88 -3.10
CA LYS A 53 1.02 -18.68 -3.66
C LYS A 53 0.66 -18.18 -5.06
N GLY A 54 0.05 -19.05 -5.88
CA GLY A 54 -0.37 -18.71 -7.24
C GLY A 54 0.78 -18.70 -8.24
N GLY A 55 0.97 -17.61 -8.96
CA GLY A 55 1.94 -17.49 -10.04
C GLY A 55 3.42 -17.46 -9.62
N LYS A 56 4.27 -17.05 -10.58
CA LYS A 56 5.75 -17.11 -10.47
C LYS A 56 6.41 -15.73 -10.49
N ALA A 57 5.69 -14.65 -10.11
CA ALA A 57 6.30 -13.34 -9.96
C ALA A 57 7.46 -13.40 -8.95
N GLN A 58 8.43 -12.52 -9.11
CA GLN A 58 9.58 -12.49 -8.21
C GLN A 58 9.28 -11.56 -7.04
N TYR A 59 9.59 -12.02 -5.83
CA TYR A 59 9.54 -11.21 -4.61
C TYR A 59 10.92 -11.15 -3.99
N THR A 60 11.41 -9.95 -3.73
CA THR A 60 12.71 -9.68 -3.11
C THR A 60 12.56 -8.66 -1.99
N VAL A 61 13.57 -8.55 -1.14
CA VAL A 61 13.67 -7.47 -0.15
C VAL A 61 14.82 -6.55 -0.57
N LYS A 62 14.55 -5.27 -0.63
CA LYS A 62 15.54 -4.23 -0.94
C LYS A 62 15.25 -3.00 -0.08
N ASP A 63 16.26 -2.49 0.61
CA ASP A 63 16.21 -1.26 1.40
C ASP A 63 15.04 -1.22 2.43
N GLY A 64 14.71 -2.38 3.04
CA GLY A 64 13.60 -2.49 3.97
C GLY A 64 12.22 -2.56 3.32
N GLU A 65 12.14 -2.77 2.02
CA GLU A 65 10.91 -2.84 1.22
C GLU A 65 10.73 -4.24 0.62
N ILE A 66 9.50 -4.72 0.53
CA ILE A 66 9.17 -5.89 -0.30
C ILE A 66 8.96 -5.39 -1.73
N VAL A 67 9.69 -5.96 -2.68
CA VAL A 67 9.60 -5.63 -4.11
C VAL A 67 9.04 -6.83 -4.86
N GLY A 68 7.87 -6.65 -5.45
CA GLY A 68 7.24 -7.59 -6.37
C GLY A 68 7.52 -7.19 -7.81
N THR A 69 8.04 -8.12 -8.62
CA THR A 69 8.40 -7.89 -10.01
C THR A 69 7.57 -8.78 -10.94
N ALA A 70 6.90 -8.16 -11.89
CA ALA A 70 6.07 -8.86 -12.87
C ALA A 70 6.93 -9.66 -13.86
N VAL A 71 6.51 -10.91 -14.09
CA VAL A 71 7.11 -11.82 -15.08
C VAL A 71 6.05 -12.28 -16.08
N PRO A 72 6.43 -12.59 -17.32
CA PRO A 72 5.47 -12.99 -18.35
C PRO A 72 4.89 -14.38 -18.11
N SER A 73 3.77 -14.67 -18.74
CA SER A 73 3.17 -16.01 -18.86
C SER A 73 2.92 -16.71 -17.51
N THR A 74 2.54 -15.96 -16.50
CA THR A 74 2.17 -16.51 -15.18
C THR A 74 0.85 -15.86 -14.71
N PRO A 75 0.00 -16.59 -13.96
CA PRO A 75 -1.16 -15.99 -13.31
C PRO A 75 -0.75 -15.03 -12.19
N ASN A 76 -1.74 -14.41 -11.55
CA ASN A 76 -1.54 -13.61 -10.36
C ASN A 76 -0.72 -14.36 -9.32
N SER A 77 0.27 -13.70 -8.78
CA SER A 77 1.13 -14.18 -7.69
C SER A 77 0.83 -13.41 -6.41
N PHE A 78 0.89 -14.08 -5.28
CA PHE A 78 0.58 -13.49 -3.98
C PHE A 78 1.64 -13.92 -2.97
N LEU A 79 2.28 -12.96 -2.31
CA LEU A 79 3.13 -13.21 -1.15
C LEU A 79 2.24 -13.12 0.09
N CYS A 80 1.94 -14.24 0.73
CA CYS A 80 0.93 -14.38 1.78
C CYS A 80 1.57 -14.54 3.14
N THR A 81 1.03 -13.90 4.18
CA THR A 81 1.44 -14.16 5.57
C THR A 81 1.11 -15.61 5.95
N GLN A 82 1.98 -16.25 6.72
CA GLN A 82 1.70 -17.55 7.32
C GLN A 82 0.66 -17.43 8.43
N LYS A 83 0.69 -16.33 9.19
CA LYS A 83 -0.34 -16.00 10.18
C LYS A 83 -1.62 -15.55 9.49
N ILE A 84 -2.77 -15.95 10.04
CA ILE A 84 -4.10 -15.52 9.62
C ILE A 84 -4.66 -14.50 10.63
N TYR A 85 -5.49 -13.58 10.13
CA TYR A 85 -6.03 -12.46 10.90
C TYR A 85 -7.55 -12.39 10.72
N GLY A 86 -8.26 -12.08 11.81
CA GLY A 86 -9.71 -11.87 11.86
C GLY A 86 -10.07 -10.39 11.82
N ASP A 87 -10.33 -9.82 12.99
CA ASP A 87 -10.58 -8.39 13.16
C ASP A 87 -9.24 -7.66 13.37
N PHE A 88 -8.99 -6.63 12.57
CA PHE A 88 -7.71 -5.91 12.60
C PHE A 88 -7.81 -4.51 11.99
N ILE A 89 -6.80 -3.70 12.28
CA ILE A 89 -6.42 -2.54 11.50
C ILE A 89 -5.08 -2.86 10.85
N LEU A 90 -5.00 -2.74 9.52
CA LEU A 90 -3.79 -2.89 8.73
C LEU A 90 -3.41 -1.55 8.13
N GLU A 91 -2.14 -1.19 8.23
CA GLU A 91 -1.57 -0.04 7.55
C GLU A 91 -0.35 -0.45 6.76
N TYR A 92 -0.22 0.11 5.58
CA TYR A 92 0.93 -0.09 4.71
C TYR A 92 1.10 1.08 3.74
N GLU A 93 2.31 1.20 3.20
CA GLU A 93 2.57 2.06 2.07
C GLU A 93 2.91 1.22 0.84
N TYR A 94 2.46 1.67 -0.31
CA TYR A 94 2.81 1.05 -1.58
C TYR A 94 3.26 2.10 -2.61
N LYS A 95 4.13 1.68 -3.53
CA LYS A 95 4.48 2.38 -4.76
C LYS A 95 4.41 1.36 -5.91
N CYS A 96 3.69 1.67 -6.97
CA CYS A 96 3.42 0.76 -8.08
C CYS A 96 3.69 1.46 -9.41
N ASP A 97 4.28 0.73 -10.37
CA ASP A 97 4.34 1.18 -11.75
C ASP A 97 2.91 1.51 -12.22
N ASN A 98 2.70 2.72 -12.75
CA ASN A 98 1.38 3.22 -13.10
C ASN A 98 0.64 2.39 -14.17
N ARG A 99 1.31 1.47 -14.84
CA ARG A 99 0.74 0.56 -15.84
C ARG A 99 0.34 -0.79 -15.24
N LEU A 100 0.90 -1.15 -14.07
CA LEU A 100 0.68 -2.44 -13.42
C LEU A 100 -0.52 -2.38 -12.48
N ASN A 101 -1.40 -3.39 -12.57
CA ASN A 101 -2.40 -3.65 -11.53
C ASN A 101 -1.76 -4.45 -10.39
N SER A 102 -2.25 -4.24 -9.18
CA SER A 102 -1.84 -4.95 -7.99
C SER A 102 -2.96 -4.92 -6.93
N GLY A 103 -2.66 -5.38 -5.73
CA GLY A 103 -3.58 -5.31 -4.59
C GLY A 103 -3.01 -5.95 -3.34
N VAL A 104 -3.71 -5.75 -2.23
CA VAL A 104 -3.41 -6.41 -0.97
C VAL A 104 -4.61 -7.25 -0.55
N GLN A 105 -4.43 -8.56 -0.52
CA GLN A 105 -5.43 -9.50 -0.04
C GLN A 105 -5.61 -9.35 1.47
N ILE A 106 -6.86 -9.36 1.94
CA ILE A 106 -7.24 -9.33 3.34
C ILE A 106 -8.24 -10.44 3.62
N ARG A 107 -8.16 -11.07 4.78
CA ARG A 107 -9.05 -12.21 5.13
C ARG A 107 -9.21 -13.21 4.00
N SER A 108 -8.12 -13.44 3.24
CA SER A 108 -8.13 -14.28 2.05
C SER A 108 -7.64 -15.70 2.36
N ASN A 109 -7.98 -16.65 1.49
CA ASN A 109 -7.68 -18.05 1.67
C ASN A 109 -7.19 -18.69 0.36
N ALA A 110 -6.58 -19.85 0.49
CA ALA A 110 -6.30 -20.77 -0.61
C ALA A 110 -6.49 -22.19 -0.04
N TYR A 111 -7.29 -23.02 -0.70
CA TYR A 111 -7.52 -24.39 -0.26
C TYR A 111 -6.40 -25.30 -0.77
N ASP A 112 -5.98 -26.25 0.04
CA ASP A 112 -4.96 -27.24 -0.36
C ASP A 112 -5.49 -28.17 -1.44
N ASP A 113 -6.78 -28.51 -1.39
CA ASP A 113 -7.48 -29.31 -2.39
C ASP A 113 -8.50 -28.47 -3.17
N GLU A 114 -8.97 -29.02 -4.30
CA GLU A 114 -10.06 -28.41 -5.05
C GLU A 114 -11.36 -28.45 -4.25
N VAL A 115 -12.02 -27.31 -4.10
CA VAL A 115 -13.27 -27.18 -3.33
C VAL A 115 -14.34 -26.49 -4.18
N THR A 116 -15.56 -27.01 -4.12
CA THR A 116 -16.74 -26.35 -4.71
C THR A 116 -17.63 -25.81 -3.60
N LYS A 117 -17.95 -24.52 -3.66
CA LYS A 117 -18.81 -23.83 -2.68
C LYS A 117 -19.89 -23.00 -3.35
N LYS A 118 -21.05 -22.92 -2.69
CA LYS A 118 -22.08 -21.94 -3.02
C LYS A 118 -21.75 -20.63 -2.31
N LEU A 119 -21.68 -19.55 -3.06
CA LEU A 119 -21.47 -18.19 -2.53
C LEU A 119 -22.79 -17.59 -2.02
N ASP A 120 -22.70 -16.47 -1.29
CA ASP A 120 -23.85 -15.72 -0.75
C ASP A 120 -24.79 -15.19 -1.85
N ASN A 121 -24.28 -14.91 -3.04
CA ASN A 121 -25.06 -14.53 -4.22
C ASN A 121 -25.70 -15.73 -4.97
N GLY A 122 -25.66 -16.93 -4.37
CA GLY A 122 -26.24 -18.15 -4.91
C GLY A 122 -25.39 -18.85 -5.97
N LYS A 123 -24.33 -18.24 -6.48
CA LYS A 123 -23.46 -18.86 -7.50
C LYS A 123 -22.62 -19.99 -6.91
N ILE A 124 -22.55 -21.09 -7.64
CA ILE A 124 -21.61 -22.17 -7.32
C ILE A 124 -20.25 -21.82 -7.90
N LYS A 125 -19.22 -21.87 -7.06
CA LYS A 125 -17.85 -21.55 -7.43
C LYS A 125 -16.91 -22.71 -7.12
N LYS A 126 -16.15 -23.11 -8.12
CA LYS A 126 -15.07 -24.09 -8.02
C LYS A 126 -13.76 -23.33 -7.74
N PHE A 127 -13.06 -23.75 -6.72
CA PHE A 127 -11.76 -23.22 -6.31
C PHE A 127 -10.72 -24.32 -6.54
N PRO A 128 -9.88 -24.21 -7.57
CA PRO A 128 -8.77 -25.13 -7.74
C PRO A 128 -7.82 -25.10 -6.53
N ALA A 129 -7.10 -26.19 -6.31
CA ALA A 129 -6.07 -26.27 -5.28
C ALA A 129 -5.07 -25.10 -5.42
N GLY A 130 -4.69 -24.49 -4.31
CA GLY A 130 -3.75 -23.38 -4.24
C GLY A 130 -4.27 -22.02 -4.78
N ARG A 131 -5.51 -21.96 -5.32
CA ARG A 131 -6.08 -20.71 -5.84
C ARG A 131 -6.38 -19.72 -4.71
N VAL A 132 -5.65 -18.62 -4.68
CA VAL A 132 -5.93 -17.51 -3.77
C VAL A 132 -7.28 -16.88 -4.11
N HIS A 133 -8.09 -16.64 -3.08
CA HIS A 133 -9.41 -16.03 -3.21
C HIS A 133 -9.77 -15.26 -1.93
N GLY A 134 -10.50 -14.18 -2.08
CA GLY A 134 -10.95 -13.36 -0.96
C GLY A 134 -10.97 -11.86 -1.29
N TYR A 135 -11.13 -11.05 -0.26
CA TYR A 135 -11.15 -9.61 -0.42
C TYR A 135 -9.78 -9.07 -0.79
N GLN A 136 -9.73 -8.21 -1.80
CA GLN A 136 -8.54 -7.52 -2.25
C GLN A 136 -8.75 -6.01 -2.13
N VAL A 137 -7.91 -5.37 -1.35
CA VAL A 137 -7.75 -3.91 -1.36
C VAL A 137 -6.97 -3.57 -2.63
N GLU A 138 -7.66 -2.98 -3.58
CA GLU A 138 -7.14 -2.78 -4.94
C GLU A 138 -6.01 -1.77 -4.99
N ILE A 139 -5.03 -2.03 -5.84
CA ILE A 139 -4.03 -1.08 -6.33
C ILE A 139 -4.22 -0.97 -7.83
N ASP A 140 -4.96 0.05 -8.25
CA ASP A 140 -5.38 0.22 -9.63
C ASP A 140 -4.34 1.01 -10.44
N PRO A 141 -4.07 0.64 -11.70
CA PRO A 141 -3.28 1.47 -12.59
C PRO A 141 -3.91 2.86 -12.72
N ASN A 142 -3.07 3.88 -12.78
CA ASN A 142 -3.53 5.26 -12.91
C ASN A 142 -4.09 5.51 -14.33
N LYS A 143 -5.35 5.20 -14.54
CA LYS A 143 -6.06 5.40 -15.80
C LYS A 143 -7.08 6.53 -15.70
N PRO A 144 -7.24 7.37 -16.74
CA PRO A 144 -8.27 8.42 -16.74
C PRO A 144 -9.69 7.90 -16.50
N SER A 145 -9.99 6.70 -17.00
CA SER A 145 -11.32 6.09 -16.89
C SER A 145 -11.59 5.40 -15.55
N ARG A 146 -10.54 5.08 -14.78
CA ARG A 146 -10.68 4.31 -13.54
C ARG A 146 -9.49 4.55 -12.59
N MET A 147 -9.79 4.91 -11.34
CA MET A 147 -8.85 4.99 -10.22
C MET A 147 -9.53 4.43 -8.98
N TRP A 148 -9.53 3.10 -8.86
CA TRP A 148 -10.24 2.37 -7.81
C TRP A 148 -9.32 1.85 -6.70
N SER A 149 -8.10 2.39 -6.60
CA SER A 149 -7.19 2.08 -5.47
C SER A 149 -7.89 2.29 -4.14
N ALA A 150 -7.65 1.35 -3.21
CA ALA A 150 -8.33 1.18 -1.94
C ALA A 150 -9.86 0.88 -2.06
N GLY A 151 -10.37 0.57 -3.27
CA GLY A 151 -11.63 -0.13 -3.43
C GLY A 151 -11.47 -1.62 -3.11
N ILE A 152 -12.57 -2.37 -3.08
CA ILE A 152 -12.55 -3.80 -2.74
C ILE A 152 -13.02 -4.65 -3.92
N TYR A 153 -12.11 -5.48 -4.40
CA TYR A 153 -12.36 -6.58 -5.34
C TYR A 153 -12.42 -7.91 -4.60
N ASP A 154 -13.26 -8.81 -5.02
CA ASP A 154 -13.38 -10.15 -4.44
C ASP A 154 -12.69 -11.16 -5.33
N GLU A 155 -11.38 -11.29 -5.17
CA GLU A 155 -10.49 -12.11 -5.99
C GLU A 155 -10.95 -13.56 -6.05
N GLY A 156 -11.05 -14.07 -7.27
CA GLY A 156 -11.44 -15.46 -7.51
C GLY A 156 -12.89 -15.80 -7.15
N ARG A 157 -13.73 -14.85 -6.65
CA ARG A 157 -15.12 -15.12 -6.20
C ARG A 157 -16.15 -14.27 -6.95
N ARG A 158 -16.46 -13.05 -6.49
CA ARG A 158 -17.62 -12.26 -6.94
C ARG A 158 -17.25 -11.03 -7.78
N GLY A 159 -15.96 -10.65 -7.84
CA GLY A 159 -15.52 -9.45 -8.54
C GLY A 159 -15.68 -8.18 -7.69
N TRP A 160 -16.02 -7.05 -8.30
CA TRP A 160 -16.08 -5.77 -7.62
C TRP A 160 -17.19 -5.71 -6.58
N LEU A 161 -16.79 -5.47 -5.33
CA LEU A 161 -17.70 -5.27 -4.21
C LEU A 161 -17.93 -3.79 -3.94
N TYR A 162 -16.86 -2.99 -3.86
CA TYR A 162 -16.96 -1.56 -3.62
C TYR A 162 -15.83 -0.78 -4.33
N PRO A 163 -16.18 0.09 -5.28
CA PRO A 163 -17.51 0.35 -5.80
C PRO A 163 -18.06 -0.87 -6.57
N GLY A 164 -19.35 -1.16 -6.41
CA GLY A 164 -19.98 -2.30 -7.10
C GLY A 164 -21.11 -2.95 -6.32
N GLN A 165 -21.05 -4.28 -6.15
CA GLN A 165 -22.14 -5.10 -5.60
C GLN A 165 -22.55 -4.74 -4.14
N ARG A 166 -21.71 -4.04 -3.42
CA ARG A 166 -21.93 -3.61 -2.02
C ARG A 166 -22.06 -2.09 -1.88
N GLY A 167 -22.27 -1.37 -2.99
CA GLY A 167 -22.47 0.07 -3.01
C GLY A 167 -21.30 0.82 -3.65
N GLY A 168 -21.33 2.13 -3.51
CA GLY A 168 -20.39 3.07 -4.13
C GLY A 168 -20.72 3.35 -5.60
N ASP A 169 -20.57 4.60 -5.99
CA ASP A 169 -20.70 5.05 -7.38
C ASP A 169 -19.31 5.03 -8.06
N GLY A 170 -19.15 4.25 -9.12
CA GLY A 170 -17.87 4.05 -9.81
C GLY A 170 -17.25 5.34 -10.37
N PRO A 171 -17.99 6.17 -11.12
CA PRO A 171 -17.54 7.48 -11.57
C PRO A 171 -17.11 8.43 -10.46
N ALA A 172 -17.91 8.57 -9.40
CA ALA A 172 -17.57 9.40 -8.25
C ALA A 172 -16.35 8.85 -7.50
N PHE A 173 -16.26 7.54 -7.34
CA PHE A 173 -15.12 6.86 -6.71
C PHE A 173 -13.83 7.08 -7.51
N THR A 174 -13.90 7.03 -8.85
CA THR A 174 -12.79 7.35 -9.75
C THR A 174 -12.34 8.79 -9.57
N LYS A 175 -13.26 9.75 -9.67
CA LYS A 175 -12.97 11.19 -9.54
C LYS A 175 -12.35 11.54 -8.19
N ALA A 176 -12.84 10.93 -7.10
CA ALA A 176 -12.27 11.09 -5.77
C ALA A 176 -10.88 10.47 -5.67
N GLY A 177 -10.67 9.27 -6.23
CA GLY A 177 -9.39 8.58 -6.25
C GLY A 177 -8.30 9.35 -6.97
N GLN A 178 -8.61 9.91 -8.14
CA GLN A 178 -7.67 10.72 -8.94
C GLN A 178 -7.15 11.95 -8.21
N LYS A 179 -7.92 12.53 -7.29
CA LYS A 179 -7.52 13.70 -6.50
C LYS A 179 -6.50 13.39 -5.40
N ILE A 180 -6.49 12.16 -4.92
CA ILE A 180 -5.72 11.77 -3.74
C ILE A 180 -4.57 10.80 -4.04
N TYR A 181 -4.65 10.08 -5.15
CA TYR A 181 -3.59 9.18 -5.59
C TYR A 181 -2.32 9.95 -5.98
N LYS A 182 -1.17 9.42 -5.60
CA LYS A 182 0.15 10.02 -5.87
C LYS A 182 0.91 9.13 -6.85
N PRO A 183 0.91 9.44 -8.16
CA PRO A 183 1.64 8.66 -9.16
C PRO A 183 3.15 8.59 -8.83
N ASP A 184 3.76 7.42 -9.04
CA ASP A 184 5.20 7.18 -8.85
C ASP A 184 5.73 7.54 -7.45
N LYS A 185 4.83 7.71 -6.48
CA LYS A 185 5.14 8.02 -5.09
C LYS A 185 4.53 7.00 -4.14
N TRP A 186 4.98 7.04 -2.90
CA TRP A 186 4.39 6.23 -1.83
C TRP A 186 2.97 6.72 -1.53
N ASN A 187 2.04 5.77 -1.56
CA ASN A 187 0.65 5.94 -1.18
C ASN A 187 0.41 5.15 0.11
N ASN A 188 -0.16 5.81 1.11
CA ASN A 188 -0.53 5.18 2.38
C ASN A 188 -1.93 4.59 2.28
N VAL A 189 -2.11 3.38 2.77
CA VAL A 189 -3.40 2.70 2.88
C VAL A 189 -3.63 2.28 4.32
N ARG A 190 -4.84 2.54 4.81
CA ARG A 190 -5.36 1.97 6.05
C ARG A 190 -6.59 1.13 5.74
N VAL A 191 -6.70 0.00 6.39
CA VAL A 191 -7.82 -0.94 6.28
C VAL A 191 -8.29 -1.26 7.69
N GLU A 192 -9.59 -1.19 7.95
CA GLU A 192 -10.18 -1.68 9.18
C GLU A 192 -11.20 -2.78 8.86
N CYS A 193 -11.01 -3.93 9.46
CA CYS A 193 -11.92 -5.07 9.42
C CYS A 193 -12.42 -5.35 10.84
N ARG A 194 -13.73 -5.21 11.06
CA ARG A 194 -14.37 -5.49 12.35
C ARG A 194 -15.71 -6.21 12.13
N GLY A 195 -15.80 -7.48 12.56
CA GLY A 195 -16.96 -8.32 12.23
C GLY A 195 -17.16 -8.39 10.71
N ASP A 196 -18.32 -7.98 10.23
CA ASP A 196 -18.67 -7.89 8.81
C ASP A 196 -18.30 -6.54 8.17
N SER A 197 -17.86 -5.55 8.96
CA SER A 197 -17.51 -4.22 8.46
C SER A 197 -16.11 -4.20 7.84
N ILE A 198 -15.99 -3.63 6.64
CA ILE A 198 -14.72 -3.41 5.92
C ILE A 198 -14.67 -1.93 5.52
N LYS A 199 -13.64 -1.23 6.00
CA LYS A 199 -13.40 0.17 5.69
C LYS A 199 -11.98 0.37 5.18
N THR A 200 -11.81 1.27 4.21
CA THR A 200 -10.50 1.59 3.66
C THR A 200 -10.28 3.09 3.50
N TRP A 201 -9.01 3.49 3.57
CA TRP A 201 -8.56 4.86 3.33
C TRP A 201 -7.34 4.84 2.41
N LEU A 202 -7.25 5.82 1.54
CA LEU A 202 -6.09 6.09 0.69
C LEU A 202 -5.57 7.50 1.01
N ASN A 203 -4.32 7.61 1.40
CA ASN A 203 -3.69 8.88 1.77
C ASN A 203 -4.51 9.69 2.80
N GLY A 204 -5.11 9.00 3.77
CA GLY A 204 -5.93 9.58 4.83
C GLY A 204 -7.39 9.86 4.44
N VAL A 205 -7.78 9.68 3.18
CA VAL A 205 -9.15 9.93 2.72
C VAL A 205 -9.93 8.61 2.62
N ALA A 206 -11.13 8.56 3.20
CA ALA A 206 -12.01 7.39 3.16
C ALA A 206 -12.34 6.98 1.72
N ARG A 207 -12.30 5.65 1.47
CA ARG A 207 -12.56 5.07 0.16
C ARG A 207 -13.74 4.11 0.19
N ALA A 208 -13.62 2.97 0.85
CA ALA A 208 -14.71 2.00 0.97
C ALA A 208 -15.25 1.98 2.41
N ASP A 209 -16.55 1.81 2.56
CA ASP A 209 -17.23 1.56 3.82
C ASP A 209 -18.48 0.71 3.53
N PHE A 210 -18.42 -0.58 3.85
CA PHE A 210 -19.50 -1.51 3.56
C PHE A 210 -19.45 -2.72 4.49
N LYS A 211 -20.47 -3.58 4.39
CA LYS A 211 -20.56 -4.83 5.14
C LYS A 211 -20.52 -6.04 4.24
N ASP A 212 -19.67 -6.99 4.59
CA ASP A 212 -19.60 -8.30 3.94
C ASP A 212 -18.95 -9.34 4.87
N GLY A 213 -19.70 -10.37 5.22
CA GLY A 213 -19.31 -11.39 6.19
C GLY A 213 -18.87 -12.73 5.56
N LEU A 214 -18.67 -12.82 4.23
CA LEU A 214 -18.37 -14.09 3.58
C LEU A 214 -17.09 -14.77 4.11
N THR A 215 -16.10 -13.97 4.52
CA THR A 215 -14.86 -14.48 5.12
C THR A 215 -14.48 -13.65 6.34
N ALA A 216 -14.56 -14.28 7.52
CA ALA A 216 -14.26 -13.60 8.80
C ALA A 216 -12.76 -13.52 9.10
N LYS A 217 -11.94 -14.42 8.56
CA LYS A 217 -10.48 -14.47 8.81
C LYS A 217 -9.72 -15.11 7.64
N GLY A 218 -8.45 -14.78 7.51
CA GLY A 218 -7.56 -15.30 6.49
C GLY A 218 -6.22 -14.58 6.50
N PHE A 219 -5.36 -14.88 5.54
CA PHE A 219 -4.07 -14.24 5.41
C PHE A 219 -4.15 -12.83 4.81
N ILE A 220 -3.08 -12.05 5.00
CA ILE A 220 -2.75 -10.87 4.21
C ILE A 220 -1.85 -11.32 3.05
N GLY A 221 -2.11 -10.84 1.82
CA GLY A 221 -1.31 -11.25 0.66
C GLY A 221 -1.02 -10.08 -0.27
N LEU A 222 0.24 -9.93 -0.68
CA LEU A 222 0.70 -8.88 -1.57
C LEU A 222 0.68 -9.42 -3.01
N GLN A 223 -0.12 -8.81 -3.88
CA GLN A 223 -0.31 -9.30 -5.24
C GLN A 223 0.70 -8.68 -6.21
N VAL A 224 1.28 -9.51 -7.09
CA VAL A 224 1.80 -9.09 -8.39
C VAL A 224 0.85 -9.64 -9.45
N HIS A 225 0.17 -8.75 -10.15
CA HIS A 225 -0.82 -9.14 -11.16
C HIS A 225 -0.15 -9.81 -12.37
N GLY A 226 -0.74 -10.88 -12.88
CA GLY A 226 -0.29 -11.55 -14.10
C GLY A 226 -0.40 -10.61 -15.31
N ILE A 227 0.67 -10.47 -16.04
CA ILE A 227 0.76 -9.57 -17.19
C ILE A 227 0.49 -10.28 -18.54
N GLY A 228 0.28 -11.61 -18.50
CA GLY A 228 0.14 -12.40 -19.74
C GLY A 228 1.39 -12.29 -20.60
N GLY A 229 1.21 -12.00 -21.90
CA GLY A 229 2.29 -11.80 -22.87
C GLY A 229 2.70 -10.34 -23.08
N LYS A 230 2.27 -9.39 -22.23
CA LYS A 230 2.55 -7.95 -22.37
C LYS A 230 4.03 -7.65 -22.09
N LYS A 231 4.82 -7.52 -23.16
CA LYS A 231 6.28 -7.32 -23.08
C LYS A 231 6.66 -6.01 -22.39
N ASP A 232 5.87 -4.97 -22.53
CA ASP A 232 6.05 -3.64 -21.93
C ASP A 232 5.89 -3.62 -20.40
N LEU A 233 5.28 -4.67 -19.83
CA LEU A 233 5.12 -4.85 -18.39
C LEU A 233 6.13 -5.82 -17.76
N VAL A 234 6.98 -6.46 -18.54
CA VAL A 234 8.03 -7.34 -17.99
C VAL A 234 8.98 -6.51 -17.16
N GLY A 235 9.20 -6.91 -15.92
CA GLY A 235 10.04 -6.17 -14.97
C GLY A 235 9.35 -4.98 -14.28
N ALA A 236 8.08 -4.68 -14.61
CA ALA A 236 7.31 -3.68 -13.87
C ALA A 236 7.16 -4.10 -12.40
N GLN A 237 7.24 -3.13 -11.48
CA GLN A 237 7.33 -3.40 -10.05
C GLN A 237 6.20 -2.78 -9.26
N VAL A 238 5.87 -3.46 -8.19
CA VAL A 238 5.12 -2.92 -7.06
C VAL A 238 5.94 -3.13 -5.79
N GLN A 239 5.98 -2.12 -4.94
CA GLN A 239 6.78 -2.10 -3.72
C GLN A 239 5.88 -1.83 -2.52
N TRP A 240 6.18 -2.48 -1.39
CA TRP A 240 5.46 -2.30 -0.12
C TRP A 240 6.45 -2.09 1.02
N ARG A 241 6.10 -1.20 1.95
CA ARG A 241 6.83 -0.96 3.19
C ARG A 241 5.90 -0.56 4.33
N ASN A 242 6.44 -0.44 5.52
CA ASN A 242 5.71 0.00 6.72
C ASN A 242 4.43 -0.83 6.96
N LEU A 243 4.50 -2.14 6.63
CA LEU A 243 3.40 -3.07 6.86
C LEU A 243 3.24 -3.33 8.35
N ARG A 244 2.23 -2.74 8.96
CA ARG A 244 1.93 -2.91 10.38
C ARG A 244 0.47 -3.23 10.62
N LEU A 245 0.19 -4.04 11.61
CA LEU A 245 -1.15 -4.53 11.90
C LEU A 245 -1.43 -4.47 13.40
N LYS A 246 -2.65 -4.08 13.75
CA LYS A 246 -3.21 -4.13 15.09
C LYS A 246 -4.38 -5.09 15.10
N GLU A 247 -4.26 -6.22 15.79
CA GLU A 247 -5.40 -7.12 16.00
C GLU A 247 -6.40 -6.45 16.97
N LEU A 248 -7.68 -6.55 16.63
CA LEU A 248 -8.77 -6.02 17.42
C LEU A 248 -9.38 -7.16 18.26
N LYS A 249 -9.77 -6.84 19.48
CA LYS A 249 -10.46 -7.76 20.38
C LYS A 249 -11.97 -7.60 20.28
#